data_c7d1c261a977c955086bb46317bde691
#
_entry.id   c7d1c261a977c955086bb46317bde691
#
_cell.length_a   1.000
_cell.length_b   1.000
_cell.length_c   1.000
_cell.angle_alpha   90.00
_cell.angle_beta   90.00
_cell.angle_gamma   90.00
#
_symmetry.space_group_name_H-M   'P 1'
#
loop_
_entity.id
_entity.type
_entity.pdbx_description
1 polymer ?
#
loop_
_entity_poly.entity_id
_entity_poly.type
_entity_poly.pdbx_seq_one_letter_code
_entity_poly.pdbx_strand_id
1 'polypeptide(L)'
;MNPIIDIEDVSFSYRETHEPALNHISLAIGEGDFLGIIGPSGAGKSTLAACLSGAIPHHFGGTLYGAVRVTGEDTCEVTLTDISRIVGSVLQDIDTQMVASVVEDELLFGLENFGVPHDEIEQRLSDALQTVGIADLRDREIATL
;
A
#
# COMPACT_ATOMS: atom_id res chain seq x y z
N MET A 1 -20.51 -10.48 -7.88
CA MET A 1 -19.32 -10.61 -7.03
C MET A 1 -19.06 -9.24 -6.45
N ASN A 2 -18.75 -9.16 -5.17
CA ASN A 2 -18.36 -7.87 -4.60
C ASN A 2 -16.92 -7.55 -5.06
N PRO A 3 -16.63 -6.30 -5.44
CA PRO A 3 -15.27 -5.90 -5.78
C PRO A 3 -14.34 -6.03 -4.58
N ILE A 4 -13.05 -6.31 -4.83
CA ILE A 4 -12.03 -6.30 -3.77
C ILE A 4 -11.65 -4.87 -3.38
N ILE A 5 -11.72 -3.94 -4.35
CA ILE A 5 -11.60 -2.50 -4.14
C ILE A 5 -12.85 -1.84 -4.71
N ASP A 6 -13.48 -0.98 -3.91
CA ASP A 6 -14.63 -0.20 -4.28
C ASP A 6 -14.44 1.27 -3.90
N ILE A 7 -14.46 2.13 -4.92
CA ILE A 7 -14.29 3.58 -4.79
C ILE A 7 -15.60 4.21 -5.24
N GLU A 8 -16.30 4.86 -4.32
CA GLU A 8 -17.61 5.47 -4.55
C GLU A 8 -17.51 6.99 -4.45
N ASP A 9 -17.60 7.65 -5.59
CA ASP A 9 -17.70 9.12 -5.73
C ASP A 9 -16.66 9.91 -4.91
N VAL A 10 -15.41 9.45 -4.94
CA VAL A 10 -14.33 9.99 -4.11
C VAL A 10 -13.82 11.31 -4.66
N SER A 11 -13.83 12.32 -3.80
CA SER A 11 -13.16 13.60 -4.02
C SER A 11 -12.25 13.91 -2.84
N PHE A 12 -11.03 14.35 -3.10
CA PHE A 12 -10.07 14.67 -2.06
C PHE A 12 -9.30 15.97 -2.36
N SER A 13 -9.19 16.83 -1.35
CA SER A 13 -8.38 18.05 -1.37
C SER A 13 -7.42 18.06 -0.20
N TYR A 14 -6.13 18.29 -0.44
CA TYR A 14 -5.14 18.51 0.63
C TYR A 14 -5.43 19.84 1.36
N ARG A 15 -5.02 19.94 2.63
CA ARG A 15 -5.32 21.10 3.49
C ARG A 15 -4.83 22.42 2.92
N GLU A 16 -3.74 22.39 2.15
CA GLU A 16 -3.06 23.58 1.63
C GLU A 16 -3.43 23.92 0.18
N THR A 17 -4.31 23.13 -0.43
CA THR A 17 -4.70 23.32 -1.84
C THR A 17 -6.18 23.69 -1.95
N HIS A 18 -6.48 24.63 -2.88
CA HIS A 18 -7.86 24.99 -3.21
C HIS A 18 -8.47 24.07 -4.26
N GLU A 19 -7.64 23.38 -5.05
CA GLU A 19 -8.10 22.47 -6.08
C GLU A 19 -8.11 21.03 -5.56
N PRO A 20 -9.15 20.23 -5.88
CA PRO A 20 -9.20 18.84 -5.51
C PRO A 20 -8.13 18.03 -6.28
N ALA A 21 -7.38 17.20 -5.56
CA ALA A 21 -6.45 16.24 -6.14
C ALA A 21 -7.16 15.04 -6.77
N LEU A 22 -8.34 14.67 -6.22
CA LEU A 22 -9.29 13.73 -6.79
C LEU A 22 -10.65 14.40 -6.88
N ASN A 23 -11.39 14.18 -7.96
CA ASN A 23 -12.67 14.79 -8.21
C ASN A 23 -13.67 13.78 -8.77
N HIS A 24 -14.63 13.36 -7.95
CA HIS A 24 -15.72 12.44 -8.31
C HIS A 24 -15.22 11.14 -8.96
N ILE A 25 -14.25 10.47 -8.32
CA ILE A 25 -13.69 9.21 -8.82
C ILE A 25 -14.56 8.04 -8.33
N SER A 26 -15.02 7.22 -9.27
CA SER A 26 -15.68 5.95 -8.98
C SER A 26 -15.00 4.83 -9.76
N LEU A 27 -14.64 3.74 -9.07
CA LEU A 27 -13.91 2.62 -9.64
C LEU A 27 -14.16 1.36 -8.80
N ALA A 28 -14.43 0.25 -9.46
CA ALA A 28 -14.52 -1.05 -8.83
C ALA A 28 -13.48 -2.00 -9.46
N ILE A 29 -12.71 -2.71 -8.63
CA ILE A 29 -11.69 -3.67 -9.05
C ILE A 29 -12.04 -5.03 -8.47
N GLY A 30 -12.07 -6.05 -9.32
CA GLY A 30 -12.33 -7.43 -8.94
C GLY A 30 -11.09 -8.15 -8.41
N GLU A 31 -11.30 -9.27 -7.74
CA GLU A 31 -10.21 -10.15 -7.34
C GLU A 31 -9.49 -10.72 -8.56
N GLY A 32 -8.14 -10.67 -8.55
CA GLY A 32 -7.30 -11.12 -9.65
C GLY A 32 -7.12 -10.11 -10.79
N ASP A 33 -7.77 -8.95 -10.74
CA ASP A 33 -7.59 -7.91 -11.74
C ASP A 33 -6.19 -7.29 -11.67
N PHE A 34 -5.69 -6.89 -12.83
CA PHE A 34 -4.49 -6.07 -12.99
C PHE A 34 -4.88 -4.74 -13.65
N LEU A 35 -4.83 -3.67 -12.89
CA LEU A 35 -5.24 -2.34 -13.33
C LEU A 35 -4.04 -1.40 -13.50
N GLY A 36 -3.89 -0.82 -14.68
CA GLY A 36 -2.93 0.26 -14.93
C GLY A 36 -3.58 1.64 -14.88
N ILE A 37 -3.05 2.54 -14.04
CA ILE A 37 -3.49 3.93 -13.97
C ILE A 37 -2.44 4.83 -14.61
N ILE A 38 -2.79 5.47 -15.72
CA ILE A 38 -1.89 6.33 -16.50
C ILE A 38 -2.38 7.78 -16.52
N GLY A 39 -1.47 8.71 -16.68
CA GLY A 39 -1.79 10.12 -16.76
C GLY A 39 -0.55 11.00 -16.48
N PRO A 40 -0.63 12.33 -16.75
CA PRO A 40 0.47 13.25 -16.53
C PRO A 40 0.84 13.36 -15.03
N SER A 41 1.99 13.98 -14.74
CA SER A 41 2.35 14.33 -13.37
C SER A 41 1.29 15.29 -12.80
N GLY A 42 0.93 15.09 -11.52
CA GLY A 42 -0.11 15.89 -10.86
C GLY A 42 -1.55 15.45 -11.13
N ALA A 43 -1.78 14.40 -11.94
CA ALA A 43 -3.14 13.91 -12.25
C ALA A 43 -3.87 13.17 -11.09
N GLY A 44 -3.27 13.12 -9.89
CA GLY A 44 -3.91 12.47 -8.73
C GLY A 44 -3.62 10.98 -8.57
N LYS A 45 -2.78 10.35 -9.41
CA LYS A 45 -2.49 8.91 -9.35
C LYS A 45 -1.96 8.45 -7.98
N SER A 46 -0.96 9.16 -7.45
CA SER A 46 -0.39 8.87 -6.13
C SER A 46 -1.38 9.16 -4.99
N THR A 47 -2.23 10.16 -5.16
CA THR A 47 -3.31 10.48 -4.21
C THR A 47 -4.33 9.34 -4.16
N LEU A 48 -4.69 8.78 -5.32
CA LEU A 48 -5.60 7.64 -5.37
C LEU A 48 -4.97 6.40 -4.71
N ALA A 49 -3.69 6.11 -4.98
CA ALA A 49 -2.96 5.04 -4.31
C ALA A 49 -2.89 5.25 -2.79
N ALA A 50 -2.70 6.50 -2.33
CA ALA A 50 -2.71 6.86 -0.91
C ALA A 50 -4.08 6.63 -0.24
N CYS A 51 -5.18 6.83 -0.96
CA CYS A 51 -6.51 6.48 -0.46
C CYS A 51 -6.67 4.96 -0.29
N LEU A 52 -6.18 4.18 -1.25
CA LEU A 52 -6.26 2.71 -1.20
C LEU A 52 -5.42 2.09 -0.09
N SER A 53 -4.25 2.66 0.20
CA SER A 53 -3.37 2.21 1.27
C SER A 53 -3.75 2.74 2.66
N GLY A 54 -4.79 3.58 2.77
CA GLY A 54 -5.19 4.24 4.00
C GLY A 54 -4.27 5.40 4.44
N ALA A 55 -3.21 5.72 3.70
CA ALA A 55 -2.39 6.89 3.99
C ALA A 55 -3.21 8.18 3.94
N ILE A 56 -4.27 8.21 3.15
CA ILE A 56 -5.38 9.16 3.25
C ILE A 56 -6.57 8.40 3.84
N PRO A 57 -7.18 8.87 4.93
CA PRO A 57 -6.95 10.14 5.64
C PRO A 57 -5.95 10.06 6.81
N HIS A 58 -5.38 8.89 7.13
CA HIS A 58 -4.67 8.66 8.39
C HIS A 58 -3.31 9.38 8.51
N HIS A 59 -2.59 9.51 7.41
CA HIS A 59 -1.28 10.16 7.37
C HIS A 59 -1.35 11.54 6.69
N PHE A 60 -1.97 11.61 5.53
CA PHE A 60 -2.14 12.86 4.81
C PHE A 60 -3.49 13.50 5.13
N GLY A 61 -3.45 14.66 5.79
CA GLY A 61 -4.65 15.40 6.14
C GLY A 61 -5.24 16.16 4.96
N GLY A 62 -6.57 16.23 4.95
CA GLY A 62 -7.33 16.93 3.92
C GLY A 62 -8.82 16.74 4.14
N THR A 63 -9.60 17.05 3.11
CA THR A 63 -11.04 16.80 3.09
C THR A 63 -11.33 15.71 2.07
N LEU A 64 -11.84 14.57 2.55
CA LEU A 64 -12.23 13.43 1.75
C LEU A 64 -13.77 13.33 1.74
N TYR A 65 -14.34 13.18 0.56
CA TYR A 65 -15.74 12.88 0.32
C TYR A 65 -15.84 11.55 -0.43
N GLY A 66 -16.98 10.88 -0.29
CA GLY A 66 -17.20 9.55 -0.86
C GLY A 66 -16.68 8.45 0.05
N ALA A 67 -16.50 7.25 -0.47
CA ALA A 67 -16.02 6.09 0.28
C ALA A 67 -14.98 5.31 -0.51
N VAL A 68 -13.95 4.83 0.19
CA VAL A 68 -12.94 3.90 -0.34
C VAL A 68 -12.98 2.64 0.50
N ARG A 69 -13.35 1.51 -0.11
CA ARG A 69 -13.38 0.21 0.56
C ARG A 69 -12.38 -0.74 -0.05
N VAL A 70 -11.67 -1.44 0.81
CA VAL A 70 -10.78 -2.53 0.44
C VAL A 70 -11.21 -3.78 1.18
N THR A 71 -11.49 -4.86 0.45
CA THR A 71 -12.08 -6.10 1.01
C THR A 71 -13.37 -5.88 1.83
N GLY A 72 -14.12 -4.82 1.49
CA GLY A 72 -15.34 -4.42 2.18
C GLY A 72 -15.15 -3.48 3.38
N GLU A 73 -13.91 -3.28 3.84
CA GLU A 73 -13.58 -2.38 4.95
C GLU A 73 -13.38 -0.93 4.44
N ASP A 74 -14.06 0.04 5.04
CA ASP A 74 -13.87 1.45 4.70
C ASP A 74 -12.54 1.97 5.27
N THR A 75 -11.68 2.50 4.41
CA THR A 75 -10.34 2.97 4.80
C THR A 75 -10.36 4.14 5.79
N CYS A 76 -11.49 4.84 5.94
CA CYS A 76 -11.67 5.90 6.93
C CYS A 76 -12.05 5.36 8.31
N GLU A 77 -12.65 4.17 8.40
CA GLU A 77 -13.20 3.61 9.63
C GLU A 77 -12.24 2.64 10.34
N VAL A 78 -11.35 2.00 9.58
CA VAL A 78 -10.36 1.07 10.11
C VAL A 78 -9.01 1.74 10.35
N THR A 79 -8.15 1.13 11.16
CA THR A 79 -6.81 1.70 11.42
C THR A 79 -5.86 1.45 10.26
N LEU A 80 -4.80 2.26 10.15
CA LEU A 80 -3.74 2.05 9.16
C LEU A 80 -3.06 0.67 9.31
N THR A 81 -2.96 0.17 10.55
CA THR A 81 -2.44 -1.16 10.84
C THR A 81 -3.32 -2.26 10.26
N ASP A 82 -4.65 -2.11 10.33
CA ASP A 82 -5.58 -3.09 9.77
C ASP A 82 -5.47 -3.09 8.24
N ILE A 83 -5.44 -1.92 7.61
CA ILE A 83 -5.26 -1.79 6.15
C ILE A 83 -3.94 -2.39 5.70
N SER A 84 -2.84 -2.17 6.42
CA SER A 84 -1.51 -2.68 6.05
C SER A 84 -1.41 -4.21 6.05
N ARG A 85 -2.36 -4.91 6.69
CA ARG A 85 -2.45 -6.37 6.64
C ARG A 85 -3.06 -6.92 5.36
N ILE A 86 -3.79 -6.08 4.62
CA ILE A 86 -4.52 -6.46 3.40
C ILE A 86 -4.02 -5.74 2.15
N VAL A 87 -3.30 -4.62 2.31
CA VAL A 87 -2.75 -3.82 1.20
C VAL A 87 -1.24 -3.72 1.33
N GLY A 88 -0.53 -4.33 0.38
CA GLY A 88 0.90 -4.09 0.19
C GLY A 88 1.10 -2.87 -0.73
N SER A 89 2.03 -1.98 -0.36
CA SER A 89 2.32 -0.77 -1.12
C SER A 89 3.80 -0.67 -1.45
N VAL A 90 4.10 -0.31 -2.70
CA VAL A 90 5.45 0.07 -3.13
C VAL A 90 5.41 1.55 -3.50
N LEU A 91 6.19 2.37 -2.81
CA LEU A 91 6.25 3.81 -3.03
C LEU A 91 7.17 4.16 -4.21
N GLN A 92 7.02 5.36 -4.74
CA GLN A 92 7.85 5.88 -5.83
C GLN A 92 9.33 5.98 -5.42
N ASP A 93 9.59 6.41 -4.19
CA ASP A 93 10.91 6.48 -3.59
C ASP A 93 11.13 5.24 -2.71
N ILE A 94 11.71 4.20 -3.30
CA ILE A 94 11.93 2.91 -2.66
C ILE A 94 12.97 3.02 -1.55
N ASP A 95 14.00 3.85 -1.72
CA ASP A 95 15.08 4.01 -0.74
C ASP A 95 14.56 4.53 0.60
N THR A 96 13.54 5.38 0.57
CA THR A 96 12.91 5.90 1.81
C THR A 96 12.01 4.87 2.51
N GLN A 97 11.66 3.78 1.84
CA GLN A 97 10.87 2.69 2.40
C GLN A 97 11.72 1.67 3.16
N MET A 98 13.00 1.53 2.81
CA MET A 98 13.90 0.56 3.41
C MET A 98 14.33 1.01 4.81
N VAL A 99 14.23 0.12 5.78
CA VAL A 99 14.59 0.34 7.19
C VAL A 99 15.90 -0.36 7.52
N ALA A 100 16.10 -1.56 6.97
CA ALA A 100 17.31 -2.35 7.19
C ALA A 100 18.35 -2.19 6.06
N SER A 101 19.56 -2.66 6.29
CA SER A 101 20.64 -2.63 5.32
C SER A 101 20.81 -3.95 4.56
N VAL A 102 20.29 -5.05 5.08
CA VAL A 102 20.38 -6.40 4.50
C VAL A 102 18.98 -6.88 4.12
N VAL A 103 18.87 -7.64 3.04
CA VAL A 103 17.60 -8.16 2.52
C VAL A 103 16.84 -8.97 3.57
N GLU A 104 17.52 -9.87 4.27
CA GLU A 104 16.92 -10.69 5.33
C GLU A 104 16.33 -9.83 6.44
N ASP A 105 17.10 -8.86 6.94
CA ASP A 105 16.68 -7.99 8.04
C ASP A 105 15.48 -7.13 7.68
N GLU A 106 15.38 -6.69 6.43
CA GLU A 106 14.21 -5.93 5.92
C GLU A 106 12.93 -6.78 5.94
N LEU A 107 13.02 -8.03 5.54
CA LEU A 107 11.90 -8.96 5.60
C LEU A 107 11.53 -9.34 7.04
N LEU A 108 12.53 -9.57 7.89
CA LEU A 108 12.34 -9.86 9.32
C LEU A 108 11.61 -8.70 10.01
N PHE A 109 12.03 -7.46 9.74
CA PHE A 109 11.37 -6.28 10.29
C PHE A 109 9.87 -6.25 10.00
N GLY A 110 9.47 -6.58 8.76
CA GLY A 110 8.07 -6.68 8.38
C GLY A 110 7.31 -7.80 9.12
N LEU A 111 7.89 -9.00 9.15
CA LEU A 111 7.27 -10.17 9.79
C LEU A 111 7.10 -9.97 11.31
N GLU A 112 8.08 -9.41 11.99
CA GLU A 112 8.03 -9.10 13.41
C GLU A 112 6.98 -8.03 13.73
N ASN A 113 6.90 -6.96 12.93
CA ASN A 113 5.89 -5.91 13.10
C ASN A 113 4.47 -6.42 12.93
N PHE A 114 4.25 -7.42 12.08
CA PHE A 114 2.95 -8.07 11.93
C PHE A 114 2.67 -9.13 13.02
N GLY A 115 3.62 -9.36 13.93
CA GLY A 115 3.48 -10.30 15.02
C GLY A 115 3.46 -11.75 14.57
N VAL A 116 4.21 -12.09 13.52
CA VAL A 116 4.34 -13.47 13.04
C VAL A 116 5.03 -14.30 14.12
N PRO A 117 4.49 -15.50 14.48
CA PRO A 117 5.13 -16.39 15.44
C PRO A 117 6.56 -16.74 15.02
N HIS A 118 7.47 -16.79 16.00
CA HIS A 118 8.89 -16.99 15.74
C HIS A 118 9.21 -18.28 14.96
N ASP A 119 8.45 -19.33 15.21
CA ASP A 119 8.56 -20.63 14.54
C ASP A 119 8.08 -20.62 13.07
N GLU A 120 7.31 -19.60 12.66
CA GLU A 120 6.85 -19.43 11.30
C GLU A 120 7.73 -18.47 10.47
N ILE A 121 8.55 -17.61 11.12
CA ILE A 121 9.30 -16.54 10.46
C ILE A 121 10.20 -17.07 9.35
N GLU A 122 11.02 -18.09 9.64
CA GLU A 122 11.97 -18.65 8.67
C GLU A 122 11.28 -19.18 7.41
N GLN A 123 10.15 -19.89 7.59
CA GLN A 123 9.41 -20.41 6.46
C GLN A 123 8.81 -19.27 5.60
N ARG A 124 8.19 -18.29 6.24
CA ARG A 124 7.57 -17.14 5.53
C ARG A 124 8.60 -16.28 4.80
N LEU A 125 9.77 -16.08 5.42
CA LEU A 125 10.89 -15.37 4.82
C LEU A 125 11.39 -16.10 3.57
N SER A 126 11.63 -17.40 3.68
CA SER A 126 12.07 -18.24 2.56
C SER A 126 11.04 -18.22 1.41
N ASP A 127 9.75 -18.38 1.73
CA ASP A 127 8.68 -18.38 0.75
C ASP A 127 8.57 -17.03 0.03
N ALA A 128 8.72 -15.92 0.76
CA ALA A 128 8.71 -14.58 0.17
C ALA A 128 9.86 -14.39 -0.83
N LEU A 129 11.09 -14.73 -0.44
CA LEU A 129 12.27 -14.64 -1.29
C LEU A 129 12.16 -15.51 -2.55
N GLN A 130 11.63 -16.72 -2.41
CA GLN A 130 11.40 -17.62 -3.54
C GLN A 130 10.32 -17.09 -4.48
N THR A 131 9.22 -16.55 -3.93
CA THR A 131 8.11 -16.03 -4.72
C THR A 131 8.55 -14.90 -5.66
N VAL A 132 9.45 -14.03 -5.20
CA VAL A 132 9.99 -12.94 -6.03
C VAL A 132 11.28 -13.31 -6.74
N GLY A 133 11.82 -14.52 -6.54
CA GLY A 133 12.99 -15.04 -7.26
C GLY A 133 14.33 -14.43 -6.84
N ILE A 134 14.47 -14.00 -5.57
CA ILE A 134 15.70 -13.40 -5.02
C ILE A 134 16.27 -14.17 -3.83
N ALA A 135 16.03 -15.47 -3.74
CA ALA A 135 16.49 -16.29 -2.62
C ALA A 135 18.02 -16.28 -2.45
N ASP A 136 18.78 -16.12 -3.53
CA ASP A 136 20.24 -15.99 -3.55
C ASP A 136 20.76 -14.62 -3.08
N LEU A 137 19.86 -13.65 -2.90
CA LEU A 137 20.20 -12.31 -2.42
C LEU A 137 19.92 -12.10 -0.93
N ARG A 138 19.51 -13.15 -0.21
CA ARG A 138 19.08 -13.11 1.19
C ARG A 138 20.04 -12.34 2.10
N ASP A 139 21.34 -12.64 2.02
CA ASP A 139 22.38 -12.05 2.89
C ASP A 139 23.02 -10.80 2.29
N ARG A 140 22.47 -10.28 1.19
CA ARG A 140 23.07 -9.18 0.44
C ARG A 140 22.67 -7.83 1.03
N GLU A 141 23.60 -6.87 0.98
CA GLU A 141 23.31 -5.48 1.30
C GLU A 141 22.38 -4.86 0.24
N ILE A 142 21.28 -4.26 0.68
CA ILE A 142 20.26 -3.65 -0.18
C ILE A 142 20.86 -2.55 -1.07
N ALA A 143 21.79 -1.76 -0.55
CA ALA A 143 22.48 -0.71 -1.31
C ALA A 143 23.35 -1.24 -2.49
N THR A 144 23.50 -2.56 -2.61
CA THR A 144 24.29 -3.20 -3.68
C THR A 144 23.43 -3.95 -4.70
N LEU A 145 22.10 -3.86 -4.59
CA LEU A 145 21.14 -4.51 -5.49
C LEU A 145 20.96 -3.79 -6.82
#